data_7d126207729327298f31038f7bccbe0e
#
_entry.id   7d126207729327298f31038f7bccbe0e
#
_cell.length_a   1.000
_cell.length_b   1.000
_cell.length_c   1.000
_cell.angle_alpha   90.00
_cell.angle_beta   90.00
_cell.angle_gamma   90.00
#
_symmetry.space_group_name_H-M   'P 1'
#
loop_
_entity.id
_entity.type
_entity.pdbx_description
1 polymer ?
#
loop_
_entity_poly.entity_id
_entity_poly.type
_entity_poly.pdbx_seq_one_letter_code
_entity_poly.pdbx_strand_id
1 'polypeptide(L)'
;MLRPVALSLLMLGAMACQARELPELTPLWQQQKGWISACDNRRDCQLLYVPNIEFAEQVNHLTLIIRSQAGPAGRVQLQLEHQGAPFQLQALRLDGQPLEPALLAALVEEPQGPDGKPEQQYYRVDDQALARQWLARLQAGQVLELPGEEPAQVLLATLPHLLHRVDQVQHRQGTASALAEPGEQPASSVPRVQPPRALRPYPGVTPLGAQERAGLLAAVQAALPAPKAAQDDDYIMPPRIEVYPLTEQQALVFEFSDCGAYTCLFDISSRSRSAPYGLQALQIQALPAGSVDHAGGLNYDPETGLLSSYLMGRGIGDCGEMASWHFDGQAFQLTDYRRMPNCSGLGYDQWPVLWSAEAPKRS
;
A
#
# COMPACT_ATOMS: atom_id res chain seq x y z
N MET A 1 -75.91 26.36 15.13
CA MET A 1 -74.58 26.66 15.60
C MET A 1 -73.69 25.39 15.40
N LEU A 2 -73.01 25.32 14.29
CA LEU A 2 -72.10 24.23 13.96
C LEU A 2 -70.66 24.62 14.34
N ARG A 3 -70.01 23.79 15.15
CA ARG A 3 -68.57 23.92 15.50
C ARG A 3 -67.74 23.20 14.47
N PRO A 4 -66.64 23.78 13.97
CA PRO A 4 -65.71 23.06 13.09
C PRO A 4 -64.77 22.17 13.93
N VAL A 5 -64.66 20.92 13.52
CA VAL A 5 -63.65 19.96 14.03
C VAL A 5 -62.33 20.22 13.29
N ALA A 6 -61.33 20.67 14.03
CA ALA A 6 -59.98 20.83 13.51
C ALA A 6 -59.28 19.45 13.43
N LEU A 7 -58.98 19.01 12.22
CA LEU A 7 -58.20 17.81 11.94
C LEU A 7 -56.72 18.17 12.00
N SER A 8 -56.03 17.77 13.12
CA SER A 8 -54.58 17.94 13.23
C SER A 8 -53.88 16.81 12.47
N LEU A 9 -53.26 17.15 11.33
CA LEU A 9 -52.33 16.27 10.59
C LEU A 9 -51.04 16.19 11.42
N LEU A 10 -50.75 15.04 11.99
CA LEU A 10 -49.43 14.69 12.52
C LEU A 10 -48.51 14.41 11.29
N MET A 11 -47.63 15.33 10.97
CA MET A 11 -46.50 15.10 10.08
C MET A 11 -45.47 14.23 10.83
N LEU A 12 -45.46 12.93 10.57
CA LEU A 12 -44.29 12.08 10.92
C LEU A 12 -43.14 12.50 10.00
N GLY A 13 -42.25 13.32 10.52
CA GLY A 13 -40.96 13.59 9.92
C GLY A 13 -40.10 12.31 9.95
N ALA A 14 -39.92 11.69 8.79
CA ALA A 14 -38.91 10.65 8.62
C ALA A 14 -37.54 11.32 8.85
N MET A 15 -36.96 11.16 10.04
CA MET A 15 -35.55 11.41 10.25
C MET A 15 -34.78 10.42 9.38
N ALA A 16 -34.37 10.86 8.20
CA ALA A 16 -33.36 10.18 7.43
C ALA A 16 -32.09 10.13 8.29
N CYS A 17 -31.77 8.96 8.81
CA CYS A 17 -30.51 8.70 9.49
C CYS A 17 -29.42 8.84 8.41
N GLN A 18 -28.84 10.04 8.27
CA GLN A 18 -27.70 10.26 7.41
C GLN A 18 -26.57 9.40 7.96
N ALA A 19 -26.19 8.37 7.21
CA ALA A 19 -25.06 7.54 7.56
C ALA A 19 -23.83 8.46 7.72
N ARG A 20 -23.28 8.47 8.93
CA ARG A 20 -22.10 9.27 9.26
C ARG A 20 -20.93 8.76 8.41
N GLU A 21 -20.40 9.61 7.56
CA GLU A 21 -19.18 9.32 6.80
C GLU A 21 -17.95 9.66 7.64
N LEU A 22 -16.94 8.78 7.59
CA LEU A 22 -15.66 9.01 8.24
C LEU A 22 -14.74 9.79 7.31
N PRO A 23 -14.06 10.83 7.83
CA PRO A 23 -13.07 11.56 7.04
C PRO A 23 -11.89 10.66 6.68
N GLU A 24 -11.10 11.10 5.71
CA GLU A 24 -9.83 10.49 5.36
C GLU A 24 -8.94 10.33 6.60
N LEU A 25 -8.27 9.19 6.71
CA LEU A 25 -7.38 8.86 7.81
C LEU A 25 -5.94 9.28 7.47
N THR A 26 -5.23 9.84 8.44
CA THR A 26 -3.76 9.80 8.35
C THR A 26 -3.33 8.35 8.47
N PRO A 27 -2.63 7.79 7.47
CA PRO A 27 -2.26 6.39 7.47
C PRO A 27 -1.57 5.94 8.75
N LEU A 28 -1.88 4.73 9.18
CA LEU A 28 -1.32 4.14 10.38
C LEU A 28 -0.34 3.03 10.03
N TRP A 29 0.77 3.01 10.74
CA TRP A 29 1.81 2.00 10.61
C TRP A 29 2.32 1.59 11.97
N GLN A 30 2.40 0.29 12.19
CA GLN A 30 2.99 -0.28 13.40
C GLN A 30 3.68 -1.60 13.06
N GLN A 31 4.86 -1.81 13.62
CA GLN A 31 5.58 -3.08 13.52
C GLN A 31 5.85 -3.60 14.93
N GLN A 32 5.48 -4.85 15.19
CA GLN A 32 5.63 -5.47 16.51
C GLN A 32 5.70 -6.99 16.42
N LYS A 33 6.75 -7.59 16.98
CA LYS A 33 6.89 -9.05 17.14
C LYS A 33 6.62 -9.87 15.87
N GLY A 34 7.20 -9.47 14.75
CA GLY A 34 7.00 -10.12 13.45
C GLY A 34 5.74 -9.67 12.69
N TRP A 35 4.84 -8.92 13.33
CA TRP A 35 3.67 -8.37 12.70
C TRP A 35 3.88 -6.95 12.18
N ILE A 36 3.39 -6.70 10.99
CA ILE A 36 3.16 -5.37 10.43
C ILE A 36 1.65 -5.13 10.45
N SER A 37 1.22 -4.00 11.01
CA SER A 37 -0.15 -3.51 10.97
C SER A 37 -0.18 -2.17 10.27
N ALA A 38 -0.88 -2.09 9.16
CA ALA A 38 -1.02 -0.89 8.36
C ALA A 38 -2.50 -0.62 8.05
N CYS A 39 -2.92 0.63 8.13
CA CYS A 39 -4.21 1.07 7.65
C CYS A 39 -4.01 2.28 6.75
N ASP A 40 -4.58 2.26 5.55
CA ASP A 40 -4.46 3.32 4.56
C ASP A 40 -5.34 4.53 4.90
N ASN A 41 -5.26 5.57 4.07
CA ASN A 41 -6.08 6.78 4.19
C ASN A 41 -7.59 6.50 4.13
N ARG A 42 -8.02 5.35 3.62
CA ARG A 42 -9.42 4.91 3.54
C ARG A 42 -9.83 3.98 4.66
N ARG A 43 -8.96 3.71 5.62
CA ARG A 43 -9.14 2.79 6.74
C ARG A 43 -9.19 1.31 6.33
N ASP A 44 -8.80 0.97 5.10
CA ASP A 44 -8.56 -0.42 4.74
C ASP A 44 -7.28 -0.87 5.44
N CYS A 45 -7.37 -1.96 6.20
CA CYS A 45 -6.26 -2.39 7.06
C CYS A 45 -5.69 -3.72 6.59
N GLN A 46 -4.37 -3.85 6.74
CA GLN A 46 -3.63 -5.10 6.52
C GLN A 46 -2.83 -5.44 7.77
N LEU A 47 -2.92 -6.70 8.18
CA LEU A 47 -2.06 -7.29 9.19
C LEU A 47 -1.24 -8.37 8.50
N LEU A 48 0.08 -8.26 8.59
CA LEU A 48 1.00 -9.22 8.00
C LEU A 48 1.92 -9.76 9.08
N TYR A 49 1.97 -11.07 9.22
CA TYR A 49 3.07 -11.72 9.92
C TYR A 49 4.12 -12.09 8.89
N VAL A 50 5.26 -11.46 8.99
CA VAL A 50 6.33 -11.59 8.02
C VAL A 50 7.63 -11.89 8.79
N PRO A 51 8.24 -13.06 8.60
CA PRO A 51 9.55 -13.30 9.16
C PRO A 51 10.56 -12.32 8.57
N ASN A 52 11.52 -11.88 9.38
CA ASN A 52 12.62 -11.10 8.86
C ASN A 52 13.65 -12.07 8.29
N ILE A 53 13.74 -12.16 6.97
CA ILE A 53 14.67 -13.04 6.28
C ILE A 53 15.90 -12.23 5.90
N GLU A 54 16.94 -12.29 6.71
CA GLU A 54 18.21 -11.61 6.43
C GLU A 54 18.90 -12.16 5.17
N PHE A 55 18.73 -13.47 4.90
CA PHE A 55 19.36 -14.14 3.76
C PHE A 55 18.33 -14.93 2.97
N ALA A 56 18.39 -14.87 1.65
CA ALA A 56 17.48 -15.58 0.72
C ALA A 56 17.55 -17.13 0.85
N GLU A 57 18.46 -17.65 1.65
CA GLU A 57 18.67 -19.08 1.88
C GLU A 57 17.77 -19.68 2.98
N GLN A 58 17.04 -18.86 3.74
CA GLN A 58 16.06 -19.35 4.71
C GLN A 58 14.74 -19.66 4.02
N VAL A 59 14.63 -20.88 3.51
CA VAL A 59 13.62 -21.27 2.52
C VAL A 59 12.39 -21.93 3.16
N ASN A 60 12.21 -21.88 4.47
CA ASN A 60 11.03 -22.49 5.10
C ASN A 60 10.33 -21.49 6.01
N HIS A 61 9.34 -20.77 5.49
CA HIS A 61 8.59 -19.84 6.31
C HIS A 61 7.13 -19.74 5.90
N LEU A 62 6.30 -19.37 6.87
CA LEU A 62 4.90 -19.02 6.70
C LEU A 62 4.72 -17.51 6.83
N THR A 63 3.99 -16.94 5.90
CA THR A 63 3.47 -15.57 5.96
C THR A 63 1.95 -15.64 6.07
N LEU A 64 1.39 -14.91 7.02
CA LEU A 64 -0.06 -14.76 7.18
C LEU A 64 -0.43 -13.31 6.91
N ILE A 65 -1.35 -13.13 5.97
CA ILE A 65 -1.87 -11.81 5.58
C ILE A 65 -3.37 -11.77 5.86
N ILE A 66 -3.81 -10.78 6.63
CA ILE A 66 -5.21 -10.51 6.91
C ILE A 66 -5.53 -9.13 6.38
N ARG A 67 -6.46 -9.05 5.41
CA ARG A 67 -6.95 -7.78 4.86
C ARG A 67 -8.37 -7.53 5.34
N SER A 68 -8.62 -6.32 5.82
CA SER A 68 -9.95 -5.89 6.27
C SER A 68 -10.32 -4.58 5.61
N GLN A 69 -11.35 -4.63 4.78
CA GLN A 69 -11.93 -3.43 4.15
C GLN A 69 -12.80 -2.67 5.15
N ALA A 70 -12.76 -1.36 5.12
CA ALA A 70 -13.56 -0.50 5.97
C ALA A 70 -15.04 -0.42 5.51
N GLY A 71 -15.87 0.16 6.37
CA GLY A 71 -17.30 0.36 6.09
C GLY A 71 -18.21 -0.83 6.42
N PRO A 72 -19.54 -0.63 6.33
CA PRO A 72 -20.53 -1.61 6.79
C PRO A 72 -20.55 -2.90 5.97
N ALA A 73 -20.18 -2.84 4.70
CA ALA A 73 -20.05 -3.99 3.80
C ALA A 73 -18.61 -4.48 3.64
N GLY A 74 -17.69 -3.95 4.44
CA GLY A 74 -16.26 -4.30 4.34
C GLY A 74 -16.01 -5.78 4.55
N ARG A 75 -15.21 -6.36 3.66
CA ARG A 75 -14.87 -7.77 3.63
C ARG A 75 -13.57 -8.03 4.39
N VAL A 76 -13.44 -9.26 4.85
CA VAL A 76 -12.20 -9.78 5.42
C VAL A 76 -11.66 -10.86 4.48
N GLN A 77 -10.39 -10.80 4.21
CA GLN A 77 -9.67 -11.80 3.43
C GLN A 77 -8.48 -12.30 4.25
N LEU A 78 -8.26 -13.60 4.22
CA LEU A 78 -7.11 -14.24 4.83
C LEU A 78 -6.30 -14.92 3.72
N GLN A 79 -5.01 -14.70 3.73
CA GLN A 79 -4.06 -15.33 2.82
C GLN A 79 -2.94 -15.96 3.63
N LEU A 80 -2.60 -17.18 3.28
CA LEU A 80 -1.46 -17.90 3.82
C LEU A 80 -0.49 -18.16 2.67
N GLU A 81 0.76 -17.80 2.88
CA GLU A 81 1.82 -18.06 1.93
C GLU A 81 2.91 -18.91 2.61
N HIS A 82 3.37 -19.90 1.89
CA HIS A 82 4.51 -20.70 2.29
C HIS A 82 5.61 -20.61 1.24
N GLN A 83 6.81 -20.33 1.68
CA GLN A 83 8.02 -20.47 0.88
C GLN A 83 8.84 -21.62 1.44
N GLY A 84 9.12 -22.63 0.60
CA GLY A 84 9.84 -23.84 0.98
C GLY A 84 9.40 -25.07 0.19
N ALA A 85 9.75 -26.24 0.69
CA ALA A 85 9.32 -27.49 0.07
C ALA A 85 7.79 -27.60 0.10
N PRO A 86 7.13 -28.04 -1.01
CA PRO A 86 5.68 -28.17 -1.05
C PRO A 86 5.14 -29.02 0.11
N PHE A 87 4.08 -28.56 0.75
CA PHE A 87 3.45 -29.25 1.86
C PHE A 87 1.95 -29.57 1.57
N GLN A 88 1.40 -30.49 2.35
CA GLN A 88 -0.03 -30.77 2.34
C GLN A 88 -0.72 -29.94 3.42
N LEU A 89 -1.86 -29.30 3.12
CA LEU A 89 -2.62 -28.47 4.07
C LEU A 89 -2.91 -29.17 5.40
N GLN A 90 -3.10 -30.49 5.37
CA GLN A 90 -3.32 -31.33 6.56
C GLN A 90 -2.12 -31.37 7.51
N ALA A 91 -0.94 -30.92 7.07
CA ALA A 91 0.23 -30.78 7.94
C ALA A 91 0.17 -29.55 8.84
N LEU A 92 -0.64 -28.52 8.49
CA LEU A 92 -0.80 -27.33 9.34
C LEU A 92 -1.29 -27.70 10.75
N ARG A 93 -0.72 -27.05 11.74
CA ARG A 93 -1.06 -27.23 13.16
C ARG A 93 -1.32 -25.87 13.80
N LEU A 94 -2.26 -25.84 14.73
CA LEU A 94 -2.44 -24.72 15.65
C LEU A 94 -2.18 -25.22 17.06
N ASP A 95 -1.14 -24.67 17.71
CA ASP A 95 -0.66 -25.14 19.02
C ASP A 95 -0.38 -26.67 19.06
N GLY A 96 0.25 -27.19 17.99
CA GLY A 96 0.54 -28.60 17.82
C GLY A 96 -0.66 -29.49 17.45
N GLN A 97 -1.90 -28.93 17.38
CA GLN A 97 -3.10 -29.70 17.08
C GLN A 97 -3.52 -29.55 15.61
N PRO A 98 -4.09 -30.59 14.98
CA PRO A 98 -4.64 -30.46 13.63
C PRO A 98 -5.75 -29.42 13.58
N LEU A 99 -5.84 -28.71 12.46
CA LEU A 99 -6.95 -27.80 12.17
C LEU A 99 -8.17 -28.60 11.71
N GLU A 100 -9.35 -28.02 11.91
CA GLU A 100 -10.63 -28.59 11.50
C GLU A 100 -10.67 -28.72 9.96
N PRO A 101 -11.14 -29.89 9.42
CA PRO A 101 -11.18 -30.13 7.98
C PRO A 101 -11.93 -29.04 7.19
N ALA A 102 -12.98 -28.45 7.76
CA ALA A 102 -13.72 -27.37 7.13
C ALA A 102 -12.90 -26.10 6.94
N LEU A 103 -12.03 -25.76 7.89
CA LEU A 103 -11.12 -24.62 7.79
C LEU A 103 -10.03 -24.88 6.74
N LEU A 104 -9.46 -26.08 6.71
CA LEU A 104 -8.47 -26.45 5.69
C LEU A 104 -9.07 -26.42 4.29
N ALA A 105 -10.30 -26.93 4.12
CA ALA A 105 -11.00 -26.91 2.84
C ALA A 105 -11.38 -25.51 2.35
N ALA A 106 -11.38 -24.50 3.23
CA ALA A 106 -11.60 -23.11 2.89
C ALA A 106 -10.37 -22.42 2.27
N LEU A 107 -9.18 -22.99 2.46
CA LEU A 107 -7.94 -22.53 1.85
C LEU A 107 -7.90 -23.00 0.39
N VAL A 108 -8.18 -22.08 -0.51
CA VAL A 108 -8.10 -22.32 -1.95
C VAL A 108 -6.70 -21.94 -2.42
N GLU A 109 -6.02 -22.90 -3.03
CA GLU A 109 -4.70 -22.67 -3.62
C GLU A 109 -4.86 -21.73 -4.82
N GLU A 110 -4.06 -20.67 -4.84
CA GLU A 110 -3.99 -19.76 -5.97
C GLU A 110 -2.95 -20.25 -6.97
N PRO A 111 -3.18 -20.07 -8.27
CA PRO A 111 -2.14 -20.28 -9.26
C PRO A 111 -0.90 -19.45 -8.86
N GLN A 112 0.28 -20.01 -9.05
CA GLN A 112 1.54 -19.35 -8.74
C GLN A 112 1.52 -17.91 -9.20
N GLY A 113 1.99 -16.99 -8.33
CA GLY A 113 2.08 -15.58 -8.64
C GLY A 113 2.88 -15.32 -9.93
N PRO A 114 2.92 -14.08 -10.43
CA PRO A 114 3.51 -13.73 -11.73
C PRO A 114 4.94 -14.23 -11.92
N ASP A 115 5.66 -14.50 -10.83
CA ASP A 115 7.04 -14.98 -10.86
C ASP A 115 7.18 -16.51 -10.95
N GLY A 116 6.06 -17.25 -10.83
CA GLY A 116 5.99 -18.69 -11.10
C GLY A 116 6.98 -19.58 -10.33
N LYS A 117 7.39 -19.18 -9.12
CA LYS A 117 8.38 -19.94 -8.35
C LYS A 117 7.75 -21.19 -7.74
N PRO A 118 8.19 -22.39 -8.11
CA PRO A 118 7.59 -23.64 -7.66
C PRO A 118 7.71 -23.88 -6.15
N GLU A 119 8.62 -23.20 -5.49
CA GLU A 119 8.81 -23.24 -4.04
C GLU A 119 7.87 -22.34 -3.24
N GLN A 120 6.97 -21.60 -3.89
CA GLN A 120 5.99 -20.74 -3.24
C GLN A 120 4.58 -21.29 -3.42
N GLN A 121 3.86 -21.45 -2.33
CA GLN A 121 2.46 -21.86 -2.30
C GLN A 121 1.60 -20.75 -1.69
N TYR A 122 0.53 -20.40 -2.36
CA TYR A 122 -0.39 -19.34 -1.97
C TYR A 122 -1.77 -19.90 -1.74
N TYR A 123 -2.37 -19.60 -0.60
CA TYR A 123 -3.71 -20.03 -0.24
C TYR A 123 -4.54 -18.84 0.20
N ARG A 124 -5.80 -18.80 -0.22
CA ARG A 124 -6.71 -17.71 0.12
C ARG A 124 -8.04 -18.22 0.67
N VAL A 125 -8.60 -17.50 1.63
CA VAL A 125 -9.97 -17.69 2.12
C VAL A 125 -10.80 -16.46 1.75
N ASP A 126 -11.75 -16.63 0.81
CA ASP A 126 -12.62 -15.56 0.33
C ASP A 126 -14.02 -15.60 0.93
N ASP A 127 -14.50 -16.78 1.36
CA ASP A 127 -15.77 -16.91 2.05
C ASP A 127 -15.74 -16.16 3.38
N GLN A 128 -16.66 -15.22 3.56
CA GLN A 128 -16.67 -14.34 4.73
C GLN A 128 -16.95 -15.05 6.04
N ALA A 129 -17.78 -16.08 6.04
CA ALA A 129 -18.08 -16.83 7.25
C ALA A 129 -16.87 -17.69 7.65
N LEU A 130 -16.24 -18.34 6.70
CA LEU A 130 -15.02 -19.14 6.93
C LEU A 130 -13.82 -18.28 7.29
N ALA A 131 -13.64 -17.12 6.65
CA ALA A 131 -12.58 -16.18 7.03
C ALA A 131 -12.72 -15.72 8.49
N ARG A 132 -13.94 -15.45 8.96
CA ARG A 132 -14.21 -15.11 10.37
C ARG A 132 -13.98 -16.28 11.31
N GLN A 133 -14.34 -17.49 10.92
CA GLN A 133 -14.04 -18.70 11.70
C GLN A 133 -12.52 -18.92 11.82
N TRP A 134 -11.77 -18.72 10.73
CA TRP A 134 -10.31 -18.73 10.74
C TRP A 134 -9.76 -17.71 11.73
N LEU A 135 -10.21 -16.43 11.67
CA LEU A 135 -9.76 -15.41 12.60
C LEU A 135 -10.05 -15.74 14.05
N ALA A 136 -11.25 -16.23 14.35
CA ALA A 136 -11.62 -16.63 15.71
C ALA A 136 -10.72 -17.77 16.22
N ARG A 137 -10.38 -18.71 15.35
CA ARG A 137 -9.52 -19.85 15.68
C ARG A 137 -8.09 -19.41 15.92
N LEU A 138 -7.54 -18.52 15.04
CA LEU A 138 -6.21 -17.97 15.18
C LEU A 138 -6.05 -17.09 16.42
N GLN A 139 -7.07 -16.30 16.79
CA GLN A 139 -7.04 -15.48 18.00
C GLN A 139 -7.00 -16.31 19.28
N ALA A 140 -7.56 -17.52 19.27
CA ALA A 140 -7.55 -18.43 20.41
C ALA A 140 -6.25 -19.22 20.55
N GLY A 141 -5.41 -19.23 19.50
CA GLY A 141 -4.14 -19.97 19.46
C GLY A 141 -2.93 -19.09 19.76
N GLN A 142 -1.79 -19.74 19.92
CA GLN A 142 -0.50 -19.10 20.14
C GLN A 142 0.42 -19.21 18.93
N VAL A 143 0.40 -20.33 18.22
CA VAL A 143 1.28 -20.61 17.08
C VAL A 143 0.54 -21.38 16.00
N LEU A 144 0.52 -20.82 14.78
CA LEU A 144 0.20 -21.58 13.56
C LEU A 144 1.51 -22.05 12.95
N GLU A 145 1.64 -23.35 12.64
CA GLU A 145 2.92 -23.92 12.21
C GLU A 145 2.79 -25.02 11.18
N LEU A 146 3.84 -25.17 10.40
CA LEU A 146 4.18 -26.38 9.66
C LEU A 146 5.32 -27.08 10.42
N PRO A 147 5.08 -28.26 11.02
CA PRO A 147 6.11 -29.00 11.72
C PRO A 147 7.21 -29.46 10.76
N GLY A 148 8.45 -29.57 11.27
CA GLY A 148 9.61 -30.05 10.53
C GLY A 148 10.87 -29.93 11.39
N GLU A 149 12.03 -30.22 10.81
CA GLU A 149 13.32 -29.97 11.48
C GLU A 149 13.53 -28.48 11.74
N GLU A 150 13.13 -27.64 10.78
CA GLU A 150 13.01 -26.20 10.92
C GLU A 150 11.53 -25.83 10.71
N PRO A 151 10.73 -25.67 11.78
CA PRO A 151 9.31 -25.42 11.64
C PRO A 151 9.06 -24.00 11.12
N ALA A 152 8.19 -23.89 10.13
CA ALA A 152 7.71 -22.60 9.69
C ALA A 152 6.55 -22.14 10.57
N GLN A 153 6.64 -20.97 11.21
CA GLN A 153 5.74 -20.55 12.27
C GLN A 153 5.22 -19.12 12.09
N VAL A 154 3.95 -18.93 12.47
CA VAL A 154 3.31 -17.62 12.69
C VAL A 154 2.97 -17.50 14.18
N LEU A 155 3.58 -16.51 14.86
CA LEU A 155 3.31 -16.26 16.27
C LEU A 155 2.04 -15.40 16.42
N LEU A 156 1.04 -15.90 17.13
CA LEU A 156 -0.31 -15.34 17.18
C LEU A 156 -0.59 -14.50 18.43
N ALA A 157 0.26 -14.54 19.44
CA ALA A 157 0.02 -13.86 20.72
C ALA A 157 -0.31 -12.35 20.62
N THR A 158 0.15 -11.70 19.55
CA THR A 158 -0.11 -10.27 19.28
C THR A 158 -1.39 -10.03 18.48
N LEU A 159 -1.88 -11.04 17.76
CA LEU A 159 -2.99 -10.93 16.82
C LEU A 159 -4.28 -10.36 17.44
N PRO A 160 -4.74 -10.80 18.61
CA PRO A 160 -5.96 -10.23 19.23
C PRO A 160 -5.87 -8.73 19.41
N HIS A 161 -4.74 -8.22 19.91
CA HIS A 161 -4.50 -6.78 20.06
C HIS A 161 -4.56 -6.03 18.73
N LEU A 162 -3.97 -6.59 17.69
CA LEU A 162 -3.98 -5.98 16.34
C LEU A 162 -5.38 -5.93 15.75
N LEU A 163 -6.19 -6.99 15.92
CA LEU A 163 -7.58 -7.01 15.46
C LEU A 163 -8.44 -5.98 16.20
N HIS A 164 -8.26 -5.83 17.51
CA HIS A 164 -8.90 -4.74 18.28
C HIS A 164 -8.54 -3.37 17.70
N ARG A 165 -7.27 -3.18 17.32
CA ARG A 165 -6.81 -1.93 16.72
C ARG A 165 -7.47 -1.67 15.37
N VAL A 166 -7.60 -2.70 14.53
CA VAL A 166 -8.34 -2.61 13.25
C VAL A 166 -9.79 -2.22 13.50
N ASP A 167 -10.46 -2.85 14.46
CA ASP A 167 -11.85 -2.54 14.82
C ASP A 167 -12.01 -1.08 15.30
N GLN A 168 -11.05 -0.54 16.06
CA GLN A 168 -11.01 0.87 16.45
C GLN A 168 -10.91 1.80 15.25
N VAL A 169 -9.96 1.54 14.35
CA VAL A 169 -9.73 2.34 13.13
C VAL A 169 -10.96 2.35 12.23
N GLN A 170 -11.59 1.18 12.07
CA GLN A 170 -12.77 0.98 11.22
C GLN A 170 -14.10 1.26 11.92
N HIS A 171 -14.09 1.66 13.20
CA HIS A 171 -15.28 1.89 14.01
C HIS A 171 -16.25 0.69 14.06
N ARG A 172 -15.70 -0.53 14.15
CA ARG A 172 -16.46 -1.79 14.20
C ARG A 172 -16.75 -2.29 15.61
N GLN A 173 -16.12 -1.70 16.61
CA GLN A 173 -16.27 -2.12 18.02
C GLN A 173 -17.76 -2.20 18.42
N GLY A 174 -18.13 -3.28 19.10
CA GLY A 174 -19.50 -3.53 19.53
C GLY A 174 -20.48 -3.94 18.44
N THR A 175 -20.02 -4.07 17.18
CA THR A 175 -20.87 -4.53 16.07
C THR A 175 -20.66 -6.02 15.76
N ALA A 176 -21.63 -6.66 15.12
CA ALA A 176 -21.52 -8.04 14.65
C ALA A 176 -20.39 -8.22 13.60
N SER A 177 -19.88 -7.12 13.04
CA SER A 177 -18.78 -7.15 12.06
C SER A 177 -17.40 -6.92 12.68
N ALA A 178 -17.28 -6.70 13.97
CA ALA A 178 -16.00 -6.60 14.65
C ALA A 178 -15.18 -7.89 14.47
N LEU A 179 -13.85 -7.74 14.38
CA LEU A 179 -12.94 -8.84 14.10
C LEU A 179 -12.42 -9.48 15.37
N ALA A 180 -12.16 -8.65 16.39
CA ALA A 180 -11.65 -9.12 17.67
C ALA A 180 -12.77 -9.72 18.51
N GLU A 181 -13.83 -8.96 18.77
CA GLU A 181 -14.95 -9.35 19.62
C GLU A 181 -16.26 -8.91 18.94
N PRO A 182 -16.95 -9.81 18.21
CA PRO A 182 -18.26 -9.51 17.63
C PRO A 182 -19.27 -9.09 18.72
N GLY A 183 -19.93 -7.95 18.50
CA GLY A 183 -20.93 -7.40 19.41
C GLY A 183 -22.36 -7.51 18.87
N GLU A 184 -23.31 -6.91 19.59
CA GLU A 184 -24.75 -7.03 19.30
C GLU A 184 -25.25 -6.01 18.24
N GLN A 185 -24.53 -4.91 18.04
CA GLN A 185 -24.96 -3.90 17.06
C GLN A 185 -24.87 -4.45 15.64
N PRO A 186 -25.83 -4.14 14.75
CA PRO A 186 -25.77 -4.63 13.38
C PRO A 186 -24.56 -4.07 12.64
N ALA A 187 -24.02 -4.85 11.68
CA ALA A 187 -22.92 -4.41 10.82
C ALA A 187 -23.20 -3.11 10.06
N SER A 188 -24.49 -2.84 9.78
CA SER A 188 -24.93 -1.59 9.13
C SER A 188 -24.73 -0.33 9.97
N SER A 189 -24.45 -0.45 11.26
CA SER A 189 -24.11 0.68 12.14
C SER A 189 -22.67 1.16 11.97
N VAL A 190 -21.82 0.37 11.30
CA VAL A 190 -20.44 0.79 10.95
C VAL A 190 -20.52 1.97 10.00
N PRO A 191 -19.83 3.08 10.28
CA PRO A 191 -19.84 4.24 9.39
C PRO A 191 -19.31 3.92 8.01
N ARG A 192 -19.81 4.62 7.00
CA ARG A 192 -19.26 4.57 5.65
C ARG A 192 -17.94 5.33 5.58
N VAL A 193 -17.04 4.88 4.73
CA VAL A 193 -15.83 5.61 4.40
C VAL A 193 -16.12 6.54 3.23
N GLN A 194 -15.56 7.74 3.27
CA GLN A 194 -15.66 8.64 2.12
C GLN A 194 -15.06 7.98 0.87
N PRO A 195 -15.68 8.16 -0.31
CA PRO A 195 -15.08 7.69 -1.54
C PRO A 195 -13.71 8.37 -1.75
N PRO A 196 -12.79 7.74 -2.48
CA PRO A 196 -11.52 8.37 -2.81
C PRO A 196 -11.75 9.71 -3.48
N ARG A 197 -10.86 10.67 -3.20
CA ARG A 197 -10.88 11.94 -3.89
C ARG A 197 -10.72 11.71 -5.39
N ALA A 198 -11.66 12.21 -6.19
CA ALA A 198 -11.53 12.18 -7.64
C ALA A 198 -10.38 13.10 -8.07
N LEU A 199 -9.40 12.55 -8.77
CA LEU A 199 -8.28 13.32 -9.32
C LEU A 199 -8.68 13.93 -10.66
N ARG A 200 -8.12 15.10 -10.96
CA ARG A 200 -8.29 15.72 -12.28
C ARG A 200 -7.52 14.92 -13.32
N PRO A 201 -8.05 14.74 -14.54
CA PRO A 201 -7.32 14.11 -15.61
C PRO A 201 -6.04 14.89 -15.97
N TYR A 202 -5.01 14.18 -16.38
CA TYR A 202 -3.82 14.79 -16.96
C TYR A 202 -4.19 15.51 -18.26
N PRO A 203 -3.85 16.79 -18.41
CA PRO A 203 -4.27 17.56 -19.58
C PRO A 203 -3.49 17.21 -20.86
N GLY A 204 -2.44 16.39 -20.75
CA GLY A 204 -1.46 16.18 -21.81
C GLY A 204 -0.53 17.38 -21.96
N VAL A 205 0.53 17.21 -22.72
CA VAL A 205 1.55 18.24 -22.98
C VAL A 205 2.25 18.01 -24.31
N THR A 206 2.63 19.08 -24.99
CA THR A 206 3.44 19.02 -26.19
C THR A 206 4.86 18.51 -25.86
N PRO A 207 5.38 17.49 -26.57
CA PRO A 207 6.75 17.02 -26.35
C PRO A 207 7.81 18.14 -26.46
N LEU A 208 8.93 17.96 -25.76
CA LEU A 208 10.06 18.89 -25.87
C LEU A 208 10.69 18.83 -27.26
N GLY A 209 10.85 19.99 -27.90
CA GLY A 209 11.63 20.10 -29.14
C GLY A 209 13.13 19.84 -28.87
N ALA A 210 13.88 19.45 -29.90
CA ALA A 210 15.30 19.12 -29.79
C ALA A 210 16.14 20.29 -29.23
N GLN A 211 15.89 21.51 -29.71
CA GLN A 211 16.60 22.71 -29.26
C GLN A 211 16.24 23.07 -27.82
N GLU A 212 14.97 22.95 -27.44
CA GLU A 212 14.48 23.17 -26.10
C GLU A 212 15.10 22.17 -25.11
N ARG A 213 15.10 20.88 -25.45
CA ARG A 213 15.76 19.84 -24.65
C ARG A 213 17.25 20.11 -24.46
N ALA A 214 17.97 20.49 -25.53
CA ALA A 214 19.38 20.81 -25.45
C ALA A 214 19.64 22.03 -24.53
N GLY A 215 18.82 23.08 -24.61
CA GLY A 215 18.90 24.25 -23.76
C GLY A 215 18.66 23.94 -22.27
N LEU A 216 17.64 23.11 -21.99
CA LEU A 216 17.34 22.63 -20.62
C LEU A 216 18.52 21.84 -20.05
N LEU A 217 19.02 20.85 -20.79
CA LEU A 217 20.18 20.05 -20.36
C LEU A 217 21.41 20.91 -20.07
N ALA A 218 21.74 21.86 -20.96
CA ALA A 218 22.85 22.78 -20.77
C ALA A 218 22.69 23.67 -19.52
N ALA A 219 21.47 24.18 -19.29
CA ALA A 219 21.18 25.03 -18.14
C ALA A 219 21.25 24.25 -16.80
N VAL A 220 20.77 22.99 -16.79
CA VAL A 220 20.88 22.12 -15.61
C VAL A 220 22.35 21.78 -15.34
N GLN A 221 23.08 21.35 -16.38
CA GLN A 221 24.50 21.00 -16.28
C GLN A 221 25.35 22.14 -15.74
N ALA A 222 25.06 23.39 -16.17
CA ALA A 222 25.77 24.57 -15.71
C ALA A 222 25.48 24.95 -14.22
N ALA A 223 24.33 24.46 -13.70
CA ALA A 223 23.95 24.70 -12.31
C ALA A 223 24.46 23.62 -11.35
N LEU A 224 24.91 22.47 -11.86
CA LEU A 224 25.46 21.41 -11.02
C LEU A 224 26.79 21.84 -10.38
N PRO A 225 27.05 21.40 -9.12
CA PRO A 225 28.37 21.61 -8.52
C PRO A 225 29.45 20.91 -9.35
N ALA A 226 30.67 21.49 -9.32
CA ALA A 226 31.80 20.84 -9.97
C ALA A 226 31.99 19.42 -9.39
N PRO A 227 32.28 18.41 -10.25
CA PRO A 227 32.53 17.04 -9.78
C PRO A 227 33.59 17.06 -8.68
N LYS A 228 33.34 16.38 -7.57
CA LYS A 228 34.38 16.12 -6.56
C LYS A 228 35.49 15.32 -7.25
N ALA A 229 36.74 15.69 -6.98
CA ALA A 229 37.88 14.89 -7.47
C ALA A 229 37.72 13.44 -6.95
N ALA A 230 37.77 12.47 -7.87
CA ALA A 230 37.74 11.07 -7.53
C ALA A 230 38.88 10.75 -6.57
N GLN A 231 38.58 10.12 -5.44
CA GLN A 231 39.57 9.37 -4.67
C GLN A 231 39.74 8.02 -5.35
N ASP A 232 40.93 7.48 -5.38
CA ASP A 232 41.42 6.42 -6.30
C ASP A 232 40.59 5.11 -6.38
N ASP A 233 39.53 4.94 -5.59
CA ASP A 233 38.67 3.74 -5.59
C ASP A 233 37.17 4.05 -5.78
N ASP A 234 36.75 5.30 -5.99
CA ASP A 234 35.35 5.64 -6.15
C ASP A 234 34.91 5.54 -7.62
N TYR A 235 34.02 4.60 -7.93
CA TYR A 235 33.31 4.58 -9.20
C TYR A 235 32.35 5.78 -9.27
N ILE A 236 32.82 6.88 -9.82
CA ILE A 236 31.97 8.07 -10.02
C ILE A 236 31.16 7.87 -11.29
N MET A 237 29.88 7.62 -11.13
CA MET A 237 28.96 7.68 -12.27
C MET A 237 28.84 9.12 -12.77
N PRO A 238 28.89 9.34 -14.11
CA PRO A 238 28.66 10.68 -14.65
C PRO A 238 27.26 11.16 -14.27
N PRO A 239 27.08 12.46 -13.99
CA PRO A 239 25.77 13.00 -13.67
C PRO A 239 24.78 12.68 -14.79
N ARG A 240 23.69 11.99 -14.44
CA ARG A 240 22.59 11.69 -15.34
C ARG A 240 21.49 12.69 -15.14
N ILE A 241 21.14 13.41 -16.17
CA ILE A 241 20.06 14.39 -16.17
C ILE A 241 19.01 13.91 -17.17
N GLU A 242 17.78 13.82 -16.70
CA GLU A 242 16.62 13.51 -17.51
C GLU A 242 15.68 14.70 -17.52
N VAL A 243 15.15 15.05 -18.69
CA VAL A 243 14.21 16.16 -18.85
C VAL A 243 12.98 15.70 -19.60
N TYR A 244 11.82 16.05 -19.05
CA TYR A 244 10.51 15.67 -19.54
C TYR A 244 9.61 16.89 -19.69
N PRO A 245 8.68 16.92 -20.66
CA PRO A 245 7.65 17.94 -20.69
C PRO A 245 6.69 17.72 -19.49
N LEU A 246 6.36 18.80 -18.76
CA LEU A 246 5.41 18.73 -17.65
C LEU A 246 4.13 19.54 -17.94
N THR A 247 4.29 20.78 -18.37
CA THR A 247 3.23 21.63 -18.92
C THR A 247 3.74 22.31 -20.18
N GLU A 248 2.92 23.15 -20.85
CA GLU A 248 3.40 23.93 -22.00
C GLU A 248 4.49 24.97 -21.61
N GLN A 249 4.62 25.29 -20.32
CA GLN A 249 5.58 26.26 -19.80
C GLN A 249 6.68 25.66 -18.94
N GLN A 250 6.51 24.44 -18.45
CA GLN A 250 7.40 23.80 -17.48
C GLN A 250 7.89 22.44 -17.98
N ALA A 251 9.14 22.14 -17.69
CA ALA A 251 9.76 20.82 -17.84
C ALA A 251 10.06 20.25 -16.46
N LEU A 252 9.84 18.95 -16.30
CA LEU A 252 10.28 18.16 -15.15
C LEU A 252 11.73 17.74 -15.38
N VAL A 253 12.54 17.84 -14.34
CA VAL A 253 13.96 17.50 -14.38
C VAL A 253 14.28 16.54 -13.27
N PHE A 254 14.92 15.43 -13.62
CA PHE A 254 15.54 14.51 -12.69
C PHE A 254 17.05 14.70 -12.75
N GLU A 255 17.64 15.01 -11.62
CA GLU A 255 19.08 15.15 -11.45
C GLU A 255 19.55 13.98 -10.58
N PHE A 256 20.41 13.16 -11.14
CA PHE A 256 21.00 12.05 -10.42
C PHE A 256 21.83 12.57 -9.23
N SER A 257 21.55 12.06 -8.04
CA SER A 257 22.24 12.51 -6.81
C SER A 257 23.19 11.45 -6.25
N ASP A 258 22.77 10.20 -6.17
CA ASP A 258 23.59 9.11 -5.61
C ASP A 258 23.05 7.73 -6.06
N CYS A 259 23.90 6.68 -6.02
CA CYS A 259 23.48 5.29 -6.26
C CYS A 259 23.96 4.38 -5.15
N GLY A 260 23.04 3.63 -4.57
CA GLY A 260 23.34 2.42 -3.83
C GLY A 260 23.54 1.22 -4.77
N ALA A 261 23.67 0.02 -4.17
CA ALA A 261 23.85 -1.21 -4.93
C ALA A 261 22.66 -1.56 -5.84
N TYR A 262 21.47 -1.11 -5.52
CA TYR A 262 20.20 -1.53 -6.17
C TYR A 262 19.30 -0.40 -6.61
N THR A 263 19.51 0.80 -6.12
CA THR A 263 18.64 1.95 -6.39
C THR A 263 19.47 3.22 -6.52
N CYS A 264 19.17 4.01 -7.54
CA CYS A 264 19.71 5.36 -7.68
C CYS A 264 18.71 6.38 -7.13
N LEU A 265 19.22 7.39 -6.47
CA LEU A 265 18.47 8.52 -5.94
C LEU A 265 18.52 9.69 -6.92
N PHE A 266 17.44 10.45 -6.97
CA PHE A 266 17.31 11.60 -7.85
C PHE A 266 16.73 12.78 -7.08
N ASP A 267 17.26 13.97 -7.35
CA ASP A 267 16.61 15.21 -7.03
C ASP A 267 15.62 15.57 -8.13
N ILE A 268 14.43 16.02 -7.74
CA ILE A 268 13.36 16.39 -8.66
C ILE A 268 13.18 17.89 -8.64
N SER A 269 13.20 18.52 -9.81
CA SER A 269 12.94 19.94 -9.96
C SER A 269 12.04 20.24 -11.17
N SER A 270 11.49 21.44 -11.22
CA SER A 270 10.82 21.96 -12.41
C SER A 270 11.54 23.20 -12.92
N ARG A 271 11.61 23.32 -14.24
CA ARG A 271 12.24 24.46 -14.91
C ARG A 271 11.33 25.05 -16.01
N SER A 272 11.53 26.33 -16.30
CA SER A 272 10.90 26.97 -17.46
C SER A 272 11.34 26.26 -18.74
N ARG A 273 10.42 26.05 -19.67
CA ARG A 273 10.72 25.54 -21.03
C ARG A 273 11.35 26.60 -21.92
N SER A 274 11.38 27.86 -21.49
CA SER A 274 11.97 28.98 -22.24
C SER A 274 13.22 29.47 -21.55
N ALA A 275 14.20 29.97 -22.35
CA ALA A 275 15.40 30.61 -21.81
C ALA A 275 15.02 31.75 -20.82
N PRO A 276 15.72 31.88 -19.69
CA PRO A 276 16.96 31.23 -19.31
C PRO A 276 16.82 29.87 -18.60
N TYR A 277 15.69 29.17 -18.75
CA TYR A 277 15.39 27.84 -18.17
C TYR A 277 15.48 27.83 -16.63
N GLY A 278 15.00 28.89 -15.99
CA GLY A 278 15.06 29.07 -14.55
C GLY A 278 14.17 28.10 -13.79
N LEU A 279 14.50 27.86 -12.51
CA LEU A 279 13.70 27.05 -11.60
C LEU A 279 12.28 27.57 -11.49
N GLN A 280 11.34 26.64 -11.42
CA GLN A 280 9.91 26.88 -11.25
C GLN A 280 9.40 26.13 -10.02
N ALA A 281 8.27 26.58 -9.47
CA ALA A 281 7.63 25.88 -8.37
C ALA A 281 7.12 24.51 -8.84
N LEU A 282 7.43 23.46 -8.08
CA LEU A 282 6.93 22.11 -8.28
C LEU A 282 6.16 21.71 -7.02
N GLN A 283 4.93 21.24 -7.20
CA GLN A 283 4.12 20.76 -6.09
C GLN A 283 3.98 19.24 -6.21
N ILE A 284 4.48 18.54 -5.20
CA ILE A 284 4.34 17.09 -5.06
C ILE A 284 3.70 16.81 -3.71
N GLN A 285 2.59 16.08 -3.69
CA GLN A 285 1.98 15.65 -2.43
C GLN A 285 2.98 14.79 -1.67
N ALA A 286 3.25 15.16 -0.43
CA ALA A 286 4.18 14.43 0.43
C ALA A 286 3.70 13.01 0.71
N LEU A 287 4.64 12.10 0.89
CA LEU A 287 4.37 10.75 1.38
C LEU A 287 3.89 10.78 2.83
N PRO A 288 3.13 9.77 3.29
CA PRO A 288 2.79 9.62 4.69
C PRO A 288 4.02 9.62 5.61
N ALA A 289 3.86 10.06 6.85
CA ALA A 289 4.94 10.15 7.82
C ALA A 289 5.69 8.82 7.98
N GLY A 290 7.01 8.90 8.07
CA GLY A 290 7.90 7.74 8.22
C GLY A 290 8.41 7.15 6.90
N SER A 291 8.04 7.74 5.77
CA SER A 291 8.68 7.46 4.48
C SER A 291 10.08 8.06 4.42
N VAL A 292 10.90 7.58 3.48
CA VAL A 292 12.22 8.17 3.21
C VAL A 292 12.09 9.48 2.45
N ASP A 293 12.99 10.44 2.73
CA ASP A 293 12.94 11.77 2.15
C ASP A 293 13.41 11.82 0.68
N HIS A 294 14.02 10.74 0.17
CA HIS A 294 14.56 10.66 -1.17
C HIS A 294 13.76 9.74 -2.07
N ALA A 295 13.44 10.20 -3.26
CA ALA A 295 12.83 9.37 -4.28
C ALA A 295 13.91 8.54 -4.98
N GLY A 296 13.76 7.21 -4.90
CA GLY A 296 14.63 6.26 -5.59
C GLY A 296 13.92 5.60 -6.77
N GLY A 297 14.69 5.18 -7.79
CA GLY A 297 14.14 4.47 -8.94
C GLY A 297 13.01 5.24 -9.63
N LEU A 298 13.19 6.54 -9.84
CA LEU A 298 12.16 7.40 -10.45
C LEU A 298 11.89 7.05 -11.89
N ASN A 299 10.63 7.13 -12.26
CA ASN A 299 10.16 7.08 -13.64
C ASN A 299 8.99 8.04 -13.83
N TYR A 300 8.99 8.79 -14.94
CA TYR A 300 7.88 9.66 -15.32
C TYR A 300 7.42 9.34 -16.74
N ASP A 301 6.14 9.11 -16.88
CA ASP A 301 5.49 8.92 -18.17
C ASP A 301 4.79 10.22 -18.60
N PRO A 302 5.34 10.95 -19.58
CA PRO A 302 4.77 12.21 -20.07
C PRO A 302 3.49 12.03 -20.88
N GLU A 303 3.10 10.82 -21.26
CA GLU A 303 1.84 10.55 -21.96
C GLU A 303 0.67 10.46 -20.98
N THR A 304 0.93 9.97 -19.78
CA THR A 304 -0.09 9.75 -18.74
C THR A 304 0.01 10.70 -17.55
N GLY A 305 1.12 11.44 -17.41
CA GLY A 305 1.41 12.27 -16.25
C GLY A 305 1.68 11.46 -14.98
N LEU A 306 2.02 10.17 -15.11
CA LEU A 306 2.33 9.28 -14.00
C LEU A 306 3.80 9.41 -13.60
N LEU A 307 4.04 9.83 -12.36
CA LEU A 307 5.33 9.75 -11.69
C LEU A 307 5.32 8.55 -10.77
N SER A 308 6.35 7.73 -10.81
CA SER A 308 6.52 6.60 -9.90
C SER A 308 7.91 6.56 -9.31
N SER A 309 8.00 6.00 -8.12
CA SER A 309 9.23 5.77 -7.38
C SER A 309 9.23 4.34 -6.85
N TYR A 310 10.36 3.65 -6.98
CA TYR A 310 10.58 2.34 -6.38
C TYR A 310 11.95 2.32 -5.71
N LEU A 311 11.96 2.51 -4.38
CA LEU A 311 13.16 2.42 -3.56
C LEU A 311 13.30 0.97 -3.04
N MET A 312 14.14 0.18 -3.69
CA MET A 312 14.38 -1.22 -3.33
C MET A 312 15.31 -1.32 -2.12
N GLY A 313 14.94 -2.16 -1.14
CA GLY A 313 15.80 -2.49 -0.01
C GLY A 313 16.91 -3.48 -0.37
N ARG A 314 16.67 -4.35 -1.37
CA ARG A 314 17.65 -5.26 -1.96
C ARG A 314 17.31 -5.64 -3.41
N GLY A 315 18.25 -6.27 -4.11
CA GLY A 315 18.21 -6.48 -5.56
C GLY A 315 17.02 -7.28 -6.11
N ILE A 316 16.44 -8.20 -5.31
CA ILE A 316 15.25 -8.95 -5.75
C ILE A 316 13.94 -8.17 -5.59
N GLY A 317 13.98 -6.97 -4.97
CA GLY A 317 12.84 -6.06 -4.91
C GLY A 317 11.68 -6.54 -4.03
N ASP A 318 11.93 -7.33 -3.00
CA ASP A 318 10.92 -7.88 -2.08
C ASP A 318 10.77 -7.08 -0.77
N CYS A 319 11.43 -5.95 -0.70
CA CYS A 319 11.34 -4.97 0.38
C CYS A 319 11.70 -3.57 -0.12
N GLY A 320 11.19 -2.54 0.55
CA GLY A 320 11.42 -1.15 0.21
C GLY A 320 10.17 -0.29 0.29
N GLU A 321 10.11 0.73 -0.54
CA GLU A 321 8.98 1.65 -0.65
C GLU A 321 8.61 1.87 -2.12
N MET A 322 7.33 1.91 -2.41
CA MET A 322 6.77 2.27 -3.72
C MET A 322 5.80 3.41 -3.58
N ALA A 323 5.88 4.37 -4.47
CA ALA A 323 4.93 5.46 -4.55
C ALA A 323 4.59 5.79 -6.00
N SER A 324 3.36 6.25 -6.21
CA SER A 324 2.92 6.74 -7.51
C SER A 324 2.12 8.02 -7.34
N TRP A 325 2.35 8.96 -8.21
CA TRP A 325 1.62 10.23 -8.25
C TRP A 325 1.08 10.48 -9.65
N HIS A 326 -0.07 11.07 -9.72
CA HIS A 326 -0.67 11.55 -10.96
C HIS A 326 -0.59 13.07 -11.02
N PHE A 327 -0.07 13.60 -12.13
CA PHE A 327 -0.03 15.05 -12.36
C PHE A 327 -1.37 15.55 -12.89
N ASP A 328 -2.01 16.45 -12.16
CA ASP A 328 -3.34 16.98 -12.49
C ASP A 328 -3.31 18.29 -13.31
N GLY A 329 -2.14 18.64 -13.86
CA GLY A 329 -1.89 19.91 -14.55
C GLY A 329 -1.38 21.02 -13.63
N GLN A 330 -1.37 20.82 -12.32
CA GLN A 330 -0.90 21.79 -11.32
C GLN A 330 0.05 21.17 -10.30
N ALA A 331 -0.26 19.95 -9.83
CA ALA A 331 0.49 19.26 -8.80
C ALA A 331 0.49 17.74 -9.03
N PHE A 332 1.50 17.06 -8.52
CA PHE A 332 1.53 15.63 -8.40
C PHE A 332 0.71 15.19 -7.19
N GLN A 333 -0.41 14.51 -7.41
CA GLN A 333 -1.31 13.98 -6.40
C GLN A 333 -0.95 12.51 -6.14
N LEU A 334 -0.69 12.15 -4.88
CA LEU A 334 -0.36 10.77 -4.50
C LEU A 334 -1.53 9.83 -4.80
N THR A 335 -1.27 8.75 -5.54
CA THR A 335 -2.26 7.75 -5.94
C THR A 335 -2.09 6.40 -5.27
N ASP A 336 -0.85 5.99 -5.02
CA ASP A 336 -0.52 4.75 -4.31
C ASP A 336 0.75 4.96 -3.48
N TYR A 337 0.77 4.42 -2.28
CA TYR A 337 1.99 4.32 -1.47
C TYR A 337 1.99 3.02 -0.68
N ARG A 338 3.05 2.25 -0.83
CA ARG A 338 3.26 0.96 -0.19
C ARG A 338 4.63 0.91 0.44
N ARG A 339 4.71 0.16 1.55
CA ARG A 339 5.96 0.01 2.28
C ARG A 339 6.10 -1.41 2.82
N MET A 340 7.27 -2.02 2.62
CA MET A 340 7.68 -3.29 3.17
C MET A 340 9.12 -3.19 3.66
N PRO A 341 9.35 -2.95 4.96
CA PRO A 341 10.69 -2.83 5.50
C PRO A 341 11.41 -4.18 5.65
N ASN A 342 10.64 -5.28 5.76
CA ASN A 342 11.16 -6.63 5.92
C ASN A 342 11.32 -7.29 4.55
N CYS A 343 12.53 -7.71 4.22
CA CYS A 343 12.79 -8.47 3.00
C CYS A 343 12.32 -9.92 3.21
N SER A 344 11.19 -10.28 2.63
CA SER A 344 10.40 -11.46 2.98
C SER A 344 10.04 -12.36 1.80
N GLY A 345 10.50 -12.02 0.61
CA GLY A 345 10.11 -12.71 -0.61
C GLY A 345 8.75 -12.29 -1.18
N LEU A 346 7.97 -11.45 -0.48
CA LEU A 346 6.67 -10.96 -0.93
C LEU A 346 6.79 -10.00 -2.10
N GLY A 347 6.00 -10.20 -3.14
CA GLY A 347 5.85 -9.25 -4.23
C GLY A 347 5.25 -7.92 -3.76
N TYR A 348 5.53 -6.85 -4.48
CA TYR A 348 5.06 -5.49 -4.14
C TYR A 348 3.52 -5.36 -4.13
N ASP A 349 2.80 -6.20 -4.84
CA ASP A 349 1.33 -6.27 -4.85
C ASP A 349 0.75 -6.74 -3.50
N GLN A 350 1.56 -7.44 -2.69
CA GLN A 350 1.21 -7.92 -1.36
C GLN A 350 1.62 -6.96 -0.25
N TRP A 351 2.44 -5.96 -0.56
CA TRP A 351 2.93 -5.00 0.43
C TRP A 351 1.80 -4.18 1.05
N PRO A 352 1.94 -3.81 2.33
CA PRO A 352 1.00 -2.93 2.99
C PRO A 352 0.79 -1.62 2.25
N VAL A 353 -0.48 -1.34 1.94
CA VAL A 353 -0.92 -0.08 1.35
C VAL A 353 -1.11 0.95 2.45
N LEU A 354 -0.50 2.11 2.30
CA LEU A 354 -0.65 3.26 3.21
C LEU A 354 -1.42 4.42 2.57
N TRP A 355 -1.47 4.45 1.25
CA TRP A 355 -2.25 5.44 0.52
C TRP A 355 -2.87 4.82 -0.71
N SER A 356 -4.13 5.15 -0.94
CA SER A 356 -4.83 4.79 -2.17
C SER A 356 -5.74 5.95 -2.61
N ALA A 357 -5.69 6.28 -3.90
CA ALA A 357 -6.61 7.21 -4.54
C ALA A 357 -7.05 6.64 -5.89
N GLU A 358 -8.22 7.04 -6.36
CA GLU A 358 -8.71 6.60 -7.65
C GLU A 358 -8.06 7.44 -8.75
N ALA A 359 -7.16 6.82 -9.53
CA ALA A 359 -6.61 7.47 -10.72
C ALA A 359 -7.74 7.79 -11.71
N PRO A 360 -7.67 8.93 -12.43
CA PRO A 360 -8.65 9.25 -13.43
C PRO A 360 -8.74 8.15 -14.47
N LYS A 361 -9.98 7.76 -14.85
CA LYS A 361 -10.17 6.84 -15.96
C LYS A 361 -9.68 7.52 -17.24
N ARG A 362 -8.90 6.78 -18.03
CA ARG A 362 -8.52 7.25 -19.37
C ARG A 362 -9.81 7.49 -20.17
N SER A 363 -9.99 8.70 -20.65
CA SER A 363 -11.08 9.07 -21.55
C SER A 363 -10.88 8.49 -22.94
#